data_7d505b459b5b8887eec9d70ae4e6585f
#
_entry.id   7d505b459b5b8887eec9d70ae4e6585f
#
_cell.length_a   1.000
_cell.length_b   1.000
_cell.length_c   1.000
_cell.angle_alpha   90.00
_cell.angle_beta   90.00
_cell.angle_gamma   90.00
#
_symmetry.space_group_name_H-M   'P 1'
#
loop_
_entity.id
_entity.type
_entity.pdbx_description
1 polymer ?
#
loop_
_entity_poly.entity_id
_entity_poly.type
_entity_poly.pdbx_seq_one_letter_code
_entity_poly.pdbx_strand_id
1 'polypeptide(L)'
;MGLFTALVDKSIDKAMDYILRNCIIYNVAWEDPRIDGKVLQIGEEDTMLMLTTGGCNVLDRLLDGAKHIVSVDLNVAQNALLELKLAGARALTHEQFFQLFAHSNRKLFDAVYAPRLRPLLSPSAAAFWDTHASFFDGVMYSGASGGLARALCFLAWIFGLQPLVRAMLTCKTLEEQRAAFAEHSGKVKTLERVFLFLLPVFCPFAGVPASQLRLEESSRQPGSPDNII
;
A
#
# COMPACT_ATOMS: atom_id res chain seq x y z
N MET A 1 11.93 1.07 -32.43
CA MET A 1 10.92 1.42 -31.42
C MET A 1 9.95 2.39 -32.10
N GLY A 2 8.69 1.97 -32.36
CA GLY A 2 7.79 2.73 -33.22
C GLY A 2 7.21 3.97 -32.52
N LEU A 3 6.79 4.96 -33.28
CA LEU A 3 6.15 6.20 -32.85
C LEU A 3 4.94 5.92 -31.92
N PHE A 4 4.22 4.83 -32.19
CA PHE A 4 3.08 4.36 -31.39
C PHE A 4 3.52 3.97 -29.96
N THR A 5 4.62 3.22 -29.81
CA THR A 5 5.15 2.81 -28.50
C THR A 5 5.57 4.05 -27.68
N ALA A 6 6.23 5.02 -28.31
CA ALA A 6 6.64 6.25 -27.65
C ALA A 6 5.44 7.12 -27.20
N LEU A 7 4.34 7.14 -27.96
CA LEU A 7 3.13 7.85 -27.57
C LEU A 7 2.40 7.17 -26.41
N VAL A 8 2.35 5.85 -26.40
CA VAL A 8 1.78 5.06 -25.30
C VAL A 8 2.61 5.27 -24.03
N ASP A 9 3.94 5.15 -24.12
CA ASP A 9 4.84 5.38 -22.97
C ASP A 9 4.64 6.79 -22.39
N LYS A 10 4.59 7.82 -23.24
CA LYS A 10 4.37 9.21 -22.78
C LYS A 10 3.00 9.42 -22.12
N SER A 11 1.98 8.70 -22.56
CA SER A 11 0.64 8.78 -21.95
C SER A 11 0.62 8.08 -20.60
N ILE A 12 1.30 6.95 -20.48
CA ILE A 12 1.49 6.22 -19.22
C ILE A 12 2.27 7.10 -18.23
N ASP A 13 3.39 7.71 -18.66
CA ASP A 13 4.20 8.57 -17.80
C ASP A 13 3.41 9.77 -17.26
N LYS A 14 2.54 10.39 -18.08
CA LYS A 14 1.65 11.47 -17.61
C LYS A 14 0.62 10.99 -16.59
N ALA A 15 0.01 9.83 -16.82
CA ALA A 15 -0.94 9.25 -15.87
C ALA A 15 -0.25 8.90 -14.56
N MET A 16 0.97 8.36 -14.65
CA MET A 16 1.82 8.07 -13.49
C MET A 16 2.16 9.34 -12.70
N ASP A 17 2.61 10.40 -13.40
CA ASP A 17 2.95 11.67 -12.74
C ASP A 17 1.73 12.25 -12.01
N TYR A 18 0.54 12.14 -12.59
CA TYR A 18 -0.69 12.55 -11.94
C TYR A 18 -0.99 11.72 -10.69
N ILE A 19 -0.90 10.39 -10.78
CA ILE A 19 -1.14 9.46 -9.65
C ILE A 19 -0.13 9.72 -8.54
N LEU A 20 1.17 9.82 -8.87
CA LEU A 20 2.24 10.05 -7.93
C LEU A 20 2.13 11.38 -7.17
N ARG A 21 1.49 12.38 -7.75
CA ARG A 21 1.36 13.71 -7.13
C ARG A 21 0.04 13.92 -6.40
N ASN A 22 -1.04 13.25 -6.82
CA ASN A 22 -2.39 13.61 -6.40
C ASN A 22 -3.19 12.48 -5.76
N CYS A 23 -2.75 11.23 -5.86
CA CYS A 23 -3.48 10.08 -5.34
C CYS A 23 -2.72 9.39 -4.22
N ILE A 24 -3.43 8.85 -3.25
CA ILE A 24 -2.82 7.93 -2.29
C ILE A 24 -2.40 6.68 -3.06
N ILE A 25 -1.11 6.33 -2.99
CA ILE A 25 -0.56 5.11 -3.60
C ILE A 25 -0.63 3.99 -2.59
N TYR A 26 -0.06 4.20 -1.41
CA TYR A 26 0.01 3.22 -0.33
C TYR A 26 -0.96 3.62 0.79
N ASN A 27 -1.98 2.82 1.02
CA ASN A 27 -2.92 3.01 2.12
C ASN A 27 -2.36 2.51 3.47
N VAL A 28 -1.60 1.41 3.44
CA VAL A 28 -0.90 0.81 4.58
C VAL A 28 0.46 0.28 4.12
N ALA A 29 1.39 0.08 5.05
CA ALA A 29 2.59 -0.72 4.82
C ALA A 29 2.23 -2.22 4.79
N TRP A 30 2.90 -2.98 3.94
CA TRP A 30 2.66 -4.43 3.77
C TRP A 30 3.79 -5.25 4.38
N GLU A 31 4.88 -4.58 4.76
CA GLU A 31 6.04 -5.17 5.40
C GLU A 31 5.80 -5.42 6.89
N ASP A 32 6.54 -6.37 7.47
CA ASP A 32 6.51 -6.63 8.90
C ASP A 32 7.45 -5.65 9.63
N PRO A 33 6.91 -4.66 10.38
CA PRO A 33 7.73 -3.64 11.03
C PRO A 33 8.63 -4.18 12.15
N ARG A 34 8.34 -5.39 12.65
CA ARG A 34 9.13 -6.03 13.72
C ARG A 34 10.53 -6.41 13.26
N ILE A 35 10.72 -6.63 11.96
CA ILE A 35 12.04 -6.94 11.38
C ILE A 35 12.93 -5.70 11.48
N ASP A 36 12.42 -4.56 11.02
CA ASP A 36 13.16 -3.30 11.05
C ASP A 36 13.52 -2.89 12.49
N GLY A 37 12.58 -3.02 13.44
CA GLY A 37 12.83 -2.72 14.83
C GLY A 37 13.97 -3.55 15.44
N LYS A 38 14.06 -4.84 15.06
CA LYS A 38 15.15 -5.72 15.51
C LYS A 38 16.50 -5.39 14.86
N VAL A 39 16.51 -5.03 13.60
CA VAL A 39 17.74 -4.76 12.83
C VAL A 39 18.30 -3.39 13.16
N LEU A 40 17.45 -2.37 13.21
CA LEU A 40 17.86 -0.98 13.40
C LEU A 40 18.20 -0.64 14.85
N GLN A 41 17.65 -1.38 15.83
CA GLN A 41 17.90 -1.17 17.26
C GLN A 41 17.72 0.29 17.70
N ILE A 42 16.61 0.89 17.27
CA ILE A 42 16.31 2.31 17.46
C ILE A 42 16.17 2.63 18.95
N GLY A 43 16.78 3.73 19.38
CA GLY A 43 16.76 4.21 20.75
C GLY A 43 16.34 5.69 20.87
N GLU A 44 16.23 6.15 22.12
CA GLU A 44 15.73 7.48 22.48
C GLU A 44 16.63 8.66 22.02
N GLU A 45 17.85 8.38 21.57
CA GLU A 45 18.76 9.40 21.05
C GLU A 45 18.80 9.45 19.52
N ASP A 46 18.11 8.52 18.85
CA ASP A 46 18.18 8.40 17.39
C ASP A 46 17.29 9.41 16.68
N THR A 47 17.86 9.97 15.62
CA THR A 47 17.14 10.78 14.64
C THR A 47 17.08 10.02 13.32
N MET A 48 15.90 9.85 12.79
CA MET A 48 15.64 9.08 11.57
C MET A 48 15.18 9.97 10.43
N LEU A 49 15.68 9.68 9.23
CA LEU A 49 15.11 10.14 7.95
C LEU A 49 14.49 8.94 7.25
N MET A 50 13.21 9.03 6.88
CA MET A 50 12.53 7.92 6.23
C MET A 50 11.47 8.38 5.22
N LEU A 51 11.11 7.48 4.31
CA LEU A 51 10.01 7.72 3.37
C LEU A 51 8.67 7.60 4.09
N THR A 52 7.72 8.49 3.77
CA THR A 52 6.38 8.47 4.39
C THR A 52 5.59 7.23 4.01
N THR A 53 5.55 6.87 2.72
CA THR A 53 4.75 5.75 2.22
C THR A 53 3.31 5.77 2.76
N GLY A 54 2.81 4.66 3.31
CA GLY A 54 1.50 4.61 3.99
C GLY A 54 1.48 5.23 5.40
N GLY A 55 2.62 5.69 5.91
CA GLY A 55 2.77 6.28 7.25
C GLY A 55 2.84 5.26 8.38
N CYS A 56 2.55 3.98 8.15
CA CYS A 56 2.57 2.95 9.20
C CYS A 56 3.97 2.77 9.77
N ASN A 57 4.99 2.65 8.91
CA ASN A 57 6.38 2.49 9.33
C ASN A 57 6.87 3.68 10.17
N VAL A 58 6.43 4.90 9.86
CA VAL A 58 6.74 6.08 10.67
C VAL A 58 6.16 5.96 12.08
N LEU A 59 4.91 5.51 12.18
CA LEU A 59 4.24 5.30 13.47
C LEU A 59 4.91 4.18 14.28
N ASP A 60 5.32 3.09 13.61
CA ASP A 60 6.03 1.98 14.26
C ASP A 60 7.38 2.44 14.82
N ARG A 61 8.14 3.24 14.06
CA ARG A 61 9.42 3.81 14.55
C ARG A 61 9.24 4.78 15.71
N LEU A 62 8.13 5.51 15.77
CA LEU A 62 7.79 6.31 16.95
C LEU A 62 7.53 5.43 18.17
N LEU A 63 6.91 4.26 18.00
CA LEU A 63 6.69 3.29 19.09
C LEU A 63 7.99 2.61 19.52
N ASP A 64 8.97 2.44 18.64
CA ASP A 64 10.30 1.94 18.99
C ASP A 64 11.13 2.95 19.79
N GLY A 65 10.67 4.20 19.94
CA GLY A 65 11.26 5.21 20.80
C GLY A 65 12.21 6.18 20.11
N ALA A 66 12.18 6.31 18.79
CA ALA A 66 12.99 7.31 18.08
C ALA A 66 12.74 8.72 18.62
N LYS A 67 13.82 9.46 18.93
CA LYS A 67 13.78 10.83 19.45
C LYS A 67 13.14 11.80 18.46
N HIS A 68 13.50 11.67 17.20
CA HIS A 68 13.01 12.53 16.12
C HIS A 68 12.94 11.77 14.80
N ILE A 69 11.85 11.96 14.07
CA ILE A 69 11.66 11.37 12.74
C ILE A 69 11.36 12.48 11.74
N VAL A 70 12.16 12.56 10.69
CA VAL A 70 11.88 13.36 9.49
C VAL A 70 11.33 12.43 8.43
N SER A 71 10.04 12.57 8.12
CA SER A 71 9.36 11.79 7.10
C SER A 71 9.21 12.62 5.83
N VAL A 72 9.60 12.06 4.69
CA VAL A 72 9.56 12.74 3.39
C VAL A 72 8.86 11.90 2.33
N ASP A 73 8.06 12.54 1.51
CA ASP A 73 7.45 11.96 0.32
C ASP A 73 7.20 13.03 -0.72
N LEU A 74 7.46 12.73 -1.99
CA LEU A 74 7.11 13.62 -3.10
C LEU A 74 5.60 13.72 -3.29
N ASN A 75 4.87 12.70 -2.87
CA ASN A 75 3.43 12.65 -2.96
C ASN A 75 2.79 13.31 -1.75
N VAL A 76 2.19 14.46 -1.96
CA VAL A 76 1.49 15.24 -0.92
C VAL A 76 0.37 14.43 -0.25
N ALA A 77 -0.30 13.54 -0.99
CA ALA A 77 -1.35 12.70 -0.45
C ALA A 77 -0.84 11.68 0.59
N GLN A 78 0.40 11.17 0.41
CA GLN A 78 1.01 10.27 1.39
C GLN A 78 1.33 11.01 2.69
N ASN A 79 1.87 12.23 2.58
CA ASN A 79 2.13 13.07 3.75
C ASN A 79 0.81 13.43 4.47
N ALA A 80 -0.24 13.77 3.70
CA ALA A 80 -1.57 14.04 4.27
C ALA A 80 -2.17 12.80 4.98
N LEU A 81 -1.91 11.58 4.49
CA LEU A 81 -2.34 10.35 5.15
C LEU A 81 -1.61 10.14 6.48
N LEU A 82 -0.30 10.34 6.53
CA LEU A 82 0.46 10.28 7.78
C LEU A 82 -0.03 11.30 8.79
N GLU A 83 -0.21 12.56 8.37
CA GLU A 83 -0.73 13.62 9.26
C GLU A 83 -2.11 13.25 9.82
N LEU A 84 -3.00 12.69 9.01
CA LEU A 84 -4.32 12.26 9.47
C LEU A 84 -4.23 11.10 10.47
N LYS A 85 -3.34 10.12 10.25
CA LYS A 85 -3.09 9.03 11.21
C LYS A 85 -2.56 9.57 12.54
N LEU A 86 -1.62 10.52 12.50
CA LEU A 86 -1.09 11.19 13.71
C LEU A 86 -2.18 12.00 14.42
N ALA A 87 -3.01 12.75 13.69
CA ALA A 87 -4.15 13.45 14.24
C ALA A 87 -5.14 12.48 14.90
N GLY A 88 -5.42 11.36 14.25
CA GLY A 88 -6.25 10.27 14.78
C GLY A 88 -5.69 9.68 16.08
N ALA A 89 -4.39 9.37 16.12
CA ALA A 89 -3.75 8.84 17.32
C ALA A 89 -3.81 9.82 18.50
N ARG A 90 -3.76 11.14 18.24
CA ARG A 90 -3.85 12.18 19.28
C ARG A 90 -5.27 12.47 19.74
N ALA A 91 -6.24 12.40 18.85
CA ALA A 91 -7.58 12.93 19.09
C ALA A 91 -8.68 11.87 19.24
N LEU A 92 -8.44 10.61 18.84
CA LEU A 92 -9.42 9.54 18.90
C LEU A 92 -9.09 8.54 20.01
N THR A 93 -10.11 7.81 20.49
CA THR A 93 -9.87 6.62 21.30
C THR A 93 -9.31 5.49 20.39
N HIS A 94 -8.65 4.50 20.99
CA HIS A 94 -8.17 3.32 20.25
C HIS A 94 -9.28 2.69 19.39
N GLU A 95 -10.47 2.48 19.96
CA GLU A 95 -11.61 1.91 19.24
C GLU A 95 -12.03 2.80 18.06
N GLN A 96 -12.11 4.11 18.25
CA GLN A 96 -12.44 5.03 17.14
C GLN A 96 -11.36 5.03 16.05
N PHE A 97 -10.09 4.99 16.44
CA PHE A 97 -8.97 4.90 15.49
C PHE A 97 -9.06 3.60 14.68
N PHE A 98 -9.28 2.49 15.35
CA PHE A 98 -9.42 1.18 14.73
C PHE A 98 -10.63 1.13 13.77
N GLN A 99 -11.79 1.61 14.21
CA GLN A 99 -12.98 1.70 13.38
C GLN A 99 -12.76 2.57 12.14
N LEU A 100 -12.01 3.66 12.28
CA LEU A 100 -11.74 4.57 11.18
C LEU A 100 -10.81 3.95 10.13
N PHE A 101 -9.64 3.48 10.53
CA PHE A 101 -8.59 3.06 9.61
C PHE A 101 -8.65 1.58 9.22
N ALA A 102 -9.09 0.68 10.10
CA ALA A 102 -9.19 -0.75 9.81
C ALA A 102 -10.56 -1.13 9.23
N HIS A 103 -11.65 -0.56 9.76
CA HIS A 103 -13.01 -0.88 9.32
C HIS A 103 -13.61 0.12 8.34
N SER A 104 -12.86 1.15 7.95
CA SER A 104 -13.30 2.12 6.93
C SER A 104 -14.63 2.79 7.30
N ASN A 105 -14.77 3.26 8.54
CA ASN A 105 -16.02 3.80 9.03
C ASN A 105 -16.21 5.26 8.57
N ARG A 106 -16.78 5.43 7.37
CA ARG A 106 -17.04 6.74 6.78
C ARG A 106 -17.92 7.64 7.67
N LYS A 107 -18.94 7.08 8.30
CA LYS A 107 -19.82 7.86 9.18
C LYS A 107 -19.05 8.42 10.38
N LEU A 108 -18.14 7.63 10.92
CA LEU A 108 -17.25 8.10 11.99
C LEU A 108 -16.33 9.21 11.48
N PHE A 109 -15.73 9.05 10.28
CA PHE A 109 -14.91 10.10 9.68
C PHE A 109 -15.68 11.42 9.59
N ASP A 110 -16.85 11.41 8.99
CA ASP A 110 -17.68 12.60 8.82
C ASP A 110 -18.01 13.26 10.17
N ALA A 111 -18.21 12.47 11.23
CA ALA A 111 -18.52 12.98 12.56
C ALA A 111 -17.32 13.59 13.29
N VAL A 112 -16.10 13.04 13.10
CA VAL A 112 -14.93 13.45 13.88
C VAL A 112 -13.96 14.35 13.11
N TYR A 113 -14.02 14.35 11.77
CA TYR A 113 -13.04 15.05 10.93
C TYR A 113 -13.02 16.55 11.23
N ALA A 114 -14.12 17.25 10.98
CA ALA A 114 -14.19 18.70 11.12
C ALA A 114 -13.90 19.19 12.56
N PRO A 115 -14.52 18.61 13.62
CA PRO A 115 -14.33 19.11 14.98
C PRO A 115 -13.03 18.64 15.65
N ARG A 116 -12.44 17.53 15.26
CA ARG A 116 -11.36 16.89 16.02
C ARG A 116 -10.07 16.68 15.24
N LEU A 117 -10.15 16.24 13.98
CA LEU A 117 -8.97 15.88 13.19
C LEU A 117 -8.44 17.08 12.37
N ARG A 118 -9.33 17.75 11.66
CA ARG A 118 -8.97 18.87 10.78
C ARG A 118 -8.14 19.96 11.47
N PRO A 119 -8.45 20.39 12.72
CA PRO A 119 -7.64 21.42 13.42
C PRO A 119 -6.19 20.98 13.73
N LEU A 120 -5.89 19.68 13.67
CA LEU A 120 -4.56 19.13 13.94
C LEU A 120 -3.72 18.91 12.66
N LEU A 121 -4.30 19.19 11.49
CA LEU A 121 -3.64 18.99 10.20
C LEU A 121 -2.98 20.29 9.74
N SER A 122 -1.92 20.15 8.95
CA SER A 122 -1.38 21.27 8.17
C SER A 122 -2.42 21.78 7.16
N PRO A 123 -2.31 23.03 6.68
CA PRO A 123 -3.22 23.56 5.67
C PRO A 123 -3.30 22.70 4.40
N SER A 124 -2.18 22.11 3.97
CA SER A 124 -2.11 21.24 2.79
C SER A 124 -2.83 19.91 3.02
N ALA A 125 -2.61 19.27 4.16
CA ALA A 125 -3.29 18.02 4.53
C ALA A 125 -4.81 18.24 4.73
N ALA A 126 -5.20 19.35 5.37
CA ALA A 126 -6.61 19.72 5.53
C ALA A 126 -7.29 19.92 4.17
N ALA A 127 -6.67 20.68 3.24
CA ALA A 127 -7.19 20.89 1.89
C ALA A 127 -7.36 19.56 1.12
N PHE A 128 -6.43 18.61 1.28
CA PHE A 128 -6.53 17.28 0.71
C PHE A 128 -7.75 16.53 1.27
N TRP A 129 -7.87 16.43 2.59
CA TRP A 129 -8.93 15.64 3.23
C TRP A 129 -10.32 16.28 3.13
N ASP A 130 -10.42 17.59 2.98
CA ASP A 130 -11.68 18.31 2.72
C ASP A 130 -12.39 17.78 1.45
N THR A 131 -11.63 17.17 0.51
CA THR A 131 -12.15 16.68 -0.78
C THR A 131 -12.03 15.16 -0.95
N HIS A 132 -11.34 14.45 -0.06
CA HIS A 132 -11.02 13.02 -0.22
C HIS A 132 -11.69 12.11 0.84
N ALA A 133 -12.78 12.55 1.44
CA ALA A 133 -13.50 11.78 2.46
C ALA A 133 -13.95 10.38 1.98
N SER A 134 -14.17 10.19 0.67
CA SER A 134 -14.52 8.89 0.06
C SER A 134 -13.44 7.81 0.23
N PHE A 135 -12.22 8.18 0.61
CA PHE A 135 -11.18 7.22 1.00
C PHE A 135 -11.69 6.29 2.12
N PHE A 136 -12.53 6.80 3.02
CA PHE A 136 -13.10 6.04 4.13
C PHE A 136 -14.32 5.18 3.76
N ASP A 137 -14.73 5.14 2.51
CA ASP A 137 -15.70 4.14 2.02
C ASP A 137 -15.07 2.74 1.89
N GLY A 138 -13.72 2.67 1.95
CA GLY A 138 -12.96 1.42 1.93
C GLY A 138 -11.46 1.64 1.97
N VAL A 139 -10.91 2.00 3.13
CA VAL A 139 -9.48 2.36 3.32
C VAL A 139 -8.53 1.35 2.68
N MET A 140 -8.75 0.04 2.94
CA MET A 140 -7.89 -1.03 2.42
C MET A 140 -7.96 -1.20 0.90
N TYR A 141 -9.04 -0.72 0.29
CA TYR A 141 -9.31 -0.83 -1.14
C TYR A 141 -9.29 0.53 -1.86
N SER A 142 -8.88 1.58 -1.17
CA SER A 142 -8.73 2.92 -1.72
C SER A 142 -7.28 3.18 -2.14
N GLY A 143 -7.08 4.19 -3.00
CA GLY A 143 -5.77 4.50 -3.58
C GLY A 143 -5.32 3.47 -4.62
N ALA A 144 -4.10 3.64 -5.11
CA ALA A 144 -3.57 2.80 -6.20
C ALA A 144 -3.34 1.35 -5.75
N SER A 145 -2.66 1.12 -4.62
CA SER A 145 -2.44 -0.23 -4.08
C SER A 145 -3.74 -0.90 -3.66
N GLY A 146 -4.69 -0.13 -3.12
CA GLY A 146 -6.02 -0.64 -2.77
C GLY A 146 -6.82 -1.07 -4.01
N GLY A 147 -6.71 -0.34 -5.12
CA GLY A 147 -7.30 -0.72 -6.40
C GLY A 147 -6.74 -2.05 -6.93
N LEU A 148 -5.41 -2.23 -6.83
CA LEU A 148 -4.76 -3.50 -7.16
C LEU A 148 -5.25 -4.64 -6.27
N ALA A 149 -5.31 -4.43 -4.96
CA ALA A 149 -5.83 -5.42 -4.00
C ALA A 149 -7.27 -5.83 -4.34
N ARG A 150 -8.14 -4.86 -4.69
CA ARG A 150 -9.52 -5.13 -5.13
C ARG A 150 -9.55 -5.99 -6.39
N ALA A 151 -8.71 -5.68 -7.38
CA ALA A 151 -8.62 -6.46 -8.62
C ALA A 151 -8.15 -7.89 -8.34
N LEU A 152 -7.15 -8.10 -7.49
CA LEU A 152 -6.68 -9.41 -7.08
C LEU A 152 -7.76 -10.21 -6.32
N CYS A 153 -8.47 -9.57 -5.40
CA CYS A 153 -9.59 -10.20 -4.69
C CYS A 153 -10.71 -10.63 -5.65
N PHE A 154 -11.03 -9.79 -6.64
CA PHE A 154 -12.03 -10.09 -7.66
C PHE A 154 -11.58 -11.27 -8.55
N LEU A 155 -10.32 -11.29 -8.98
CA LEU A 155 -9.77 -12.41 -9.73
C LEU A 155 -9.77 -13.69 -8.89
N ALA A 156 -9.34 -13.63 -7.63
CA ALA A 156 -9.38 -14.77 -6.72
C ALA A 156 -10.82 -15.30 -6.53
N TRP A 157 -11.81 -14.41 -6.54
CA TRP A 157 -13.22 -14.79 -6.52
C TRP A 157 -13.63 -15.52 -7.81
N ILE A 158 -13.33 -14.99 -8.99
CA ILE A 158 -13.64 -15.62 -10.28
C ILE A 158 -13.02 -17.03 -10.37
N PHE A 159 -11.77 -17.19 -9.91
CA PHE A 159 -11.08 -18.49 -9.95
C PHE A 159 -11.46 -19.43 -8.80
N GLY A 160 -12.40 -19.05 -7.94
CA GLY A 160 -12.89 -19.87 -6.82
C GLY A 160 -11.78 -20.20 -5.82
N LEU A 161 -10.93 -19.22 -5.49
CA LEU A 161 -9.81 -19.37 -4.53
C LEU A 161 -10.17 -18.94 -3.11
N GLN A 162 -11.42 -18.56 -2.81
CA GLN A 162 -11.85 -18.20 -1.46
C GLN A 162 -11.60 -19.31 -0.41
N PRO A 163 -11.83 -20.61 -0.72
CA PRO A 163 -11.49 -21.68 0.24
C PRO A 163 -10.00 -21.70 0.58
N LEU A 164 -9.12 -21.51 -0.41
CA LEU A 164 -7.67 -21.41 -0.18
C LEU A 164 -7.34 -20.23 0.72
N VAL A 165 -7.86 -19.02 0.42
CA VAL A 165 -7.62 -17.82 1.23
C VAL A 165 -8.05 -18.06 2.69
N ARG A 166 -9.22 -18.65 2.91
CA ARG A 166 -9.69 -19.00 4.26
C ARG A 166 -8.79 -20.00 4.95
N ALA A 167 -8.39 -21.08 4.24
CA ALA A 167 -7.48 -22.06 4.79
C ALA A 167 -6.15 -21.41 5.20
N MET A 168 -5.54 -20.61 4.32
CA MET A 168 -4.28 -19.91 4.60
C MET A 168 -4.35 -19.00 5.84
N LEU A 169 -5.50 -18.39 6.10
CA LEU A 169 -5.73 -17.54 7.28
C LEU A 169 -6.02 -18.32 8.55
N THR A 170 -6.46 -19.57 8.46
CA THR A 170 -6.91 -20.38 9.62
C THR A 170 -5.98 -21.53 9.96
N CYS A 171 -5.13 -21.98 9.05
CA CYS A 171 -4.14 -23.01 9.28
C CYS A 171 -3.18 -22.61 10.40
N LYS A 172 -2.86 -23.57 11.28
CA LYS A 172 -1.99 -23.37 12.43
C LYS A 172 -0.57 -23.88 12.18
N THR A 173 -0.39 -24.76 11.19
CA THR A 173 0.90 -25.37 10.86
C THR A 173 1.26 -25.12 9.40
N LEU A 174 2.56 -25.20 9.12
CA LEU A 174 3.09 -25.07 7.76
C LEU A 174 2.65 -26.24 6.87
N GLU A 175 2.50 -27.43 7.45
CA GLU A 175 2.02 -28.64 6.77
C GLU A 175 0.58 -28.45 6.29
N GLU A 176 -0.31 -27.93 7.13
CA GLU A 176 -1.69 -27.59 6.76
C GLU A 176 -1.74 -26.55 5.63
N GLN A 177 -0.90 -25.52 5.70
CA GLN A 177 -0.81 -24.49 4.66
C GLN A 177 -0.34 -25.08 3.32
N ARG A 178 0.70 -25.93 3.34
CA ARG A 178 1.21 -26.62 2.15
C ARG A 178 0.17 -27.55 1.53
N ALA A 179 -0.57 -28.29 2.33
CA ALA A 179 -1.65 -29.15 1.85
C ALA A 179 -2.77 -28.35 1.19
N ALA A 180 -3.24 -27.28 1.82
CA ALA A 180 -4.26 -26.39 1.26
C ALA A 180 -3.80 -25.74 -0.06
N PHE A 181 -2.54 -25.33 -0.14
CA PHE A 181 -1.96 -24.76 -1.35
C PHE A 181 -1.86 -25.81 -2.48
N ALA A 182 -1.41 -27.02 -2.16
CA ALA A 182 -1.28 -28.11 -3.13
C ALA A 182 -2.62 -28.48 -3.78
N GLU A 183 -3.69 -28.53 -2.99
CA GLU A 183 -5.06 -28.79 -3.47
C GLU A 183 -5.53 -27.75 -4.52
N HIS A 184 -5.12 -26.49 -4.35
CA HIS A 184 -5.55 -25.40 -5.22
C HIS A 184 -4.48 -24.95 -6.23
N SER A 185 -3.35 -25.64 -6.31
CA SER A 185 -2.17 -25.24 -7.11
C SER A 185 -2.46 -25.00 -8.60
N GLY A 186 -3.34 -25.79 -9.20
CA GLY A 186 -3.76 -25.61 -10.60
C GLY A 186 -4.49 -24.28 -10.83
N LYS A 187 -5.39 -23.90 -9.93
CA LYS A 187 -6.12 -22.62 -10.00
C LYS A 187 -5.18 -21.45 -9.75
N VAL A 188 -4.26 -21.58 -8.80
CA VAL A 188 -3.25 -20.56 -8.49
C VAL A 188 -2.36 -20.29 -9.71
N LYS A 189 -1.84 -21.36 -10.35
CA LYS A 189 -1.04 -21.23 -11.58
C LYS A 189 -1.81 -20.56 -12.73
N THR A 190 -3.10 -20.83 -12.83
CA THR A 190 -3.94 -20.18 -13.85
C THR A 190 -4.13 -18.72 -13.53
N LEU A 191 -4.42 -18.36 -12.28
CA LEU A 191 -4.50 -16.98 -11.82
C LEU A 191 -3.19 -16.23 -12.06
N GLU A 192 -2.05 -16.84 -11.71
CA GLU A 192 -0.72 -16.29 -11.92
C GLU A 192 -0.48 -15.93 -13.41
N ARG A 193 -0.79 -16.85 -14.32
CA ARG A 193 -0.66 -16.59 -15.77
C ARG A 193 -1.54 -15.43 -16.24
N VAL A 194 -2.79 -15.39 -15.78
CA VAL A 194 -3.72 -14.30 -16.12
C VAL A 194 -3.21 -12.98 -15.52
N PHE A 195 -2.74 -13.00 -14.28
CA PHE A 195 -2.19 -11.83 -13.63
C PHE A 195 -0.94 -11.31 -14.36
N LEU A 196 0.01 -12.17 -14.68
CA LEU A 196 1.21 -11.81 -15.43
C LEU A 196 0.87 -11.23 -16.82
N PHE A 197 -0.14 -11.77 -17.50
CA PHE A 197 -0.62 -11.23 -18.78
C PHE A 197 -1.22 -9.83 -18.63
N LEU A 198 -1.93 -9.58 -17.52
CA LEU A 198 -2.57 -8.30 -17.23
C LEU A 198 -1.64 -7.30 -16.51
N LEU A 199 -0.49 -7.75 -16.02
CA LEU A 199 0.45 -6.96 -15.23
C LEU A 199 0.84 -5.64 -15.91
N PRO A 200 1.17 -5.58 -17.21
CA PRO A 200 1.51 -4.32 -17.88
C PRO A 200 0.39 -3.28 -17.84
N VAL A 201 -0.87 -3.73 -17.75
CA VAL A 201 -2.05 -2.85 -17.65
C VAL A 201 -2.23 -2.37 -16.20
N PHE A 202 -1.96 -3.21 -15.20
CA PHE A 202 -2.17 -2.89 -13.79
C PHE A 202 -0.99 -2.15 -13.15
N CYS A 203 0.23 -2.36 -13.62
CA CYS A 203 1.42 -1.75 -13.04
C CYS A 203 1.39 -0.22 -12.96
N PRO A 204 0.92 0.51 -13.99
CA PRO A 204 0.77 1.95 -13.88
C PRO A 204 -0.16 2.37 -12.74
N PHE A 205 -1.25 1.62 -12.50
CA PHE A 205 -2.18 1.90 -11.41
C PHE A 205 -1.62 1.54 -10.02
N ALA A 206 -0.64 0.64 -9.97
CA ALA A 206 0.08 0.28 -8.74
C ALA A 206 1.27 1.21 -8.45
N GLY A 207 1.50 2.25 -9.27
CA GLY A 207 2.62 3.15 -9.10
C GLY A 207 3.96 2.60 -9.62
N VAL A 208 3.94 1.56 -10.48
CA VAL A 208 5.15 0.96 -11.08
C VAL A 208 5.34 1.49 -12.50
N PRO A 209 6.39 2.30 -12.76
CA PRO A 209 6.67 2.82 -14.11
C PRO A 209 6.99 1.70 -15.10
N ALA A 210 6.65 1.89 -16.37
CA ALA A 210 6.97 0.94 -17.44
C ALA A 210 8.48 0.66 -17.59
N SER A 211 9.33 1.65 -17.24
CA SER A 211 10.78 1.50 -17.21
C SER A 211 11.25 0.47 -16.17
N GLN A 212 10.59 0.41 -15.02
CA GLN A 212 10.92 -0.55 -13.96
C GLN A 212 10.55 -1.99 -14.34
N LEU A 213 9.41 -2.17 -15.03
CA LEU A 213 9.03 -3.47 -15.59
C LEU A 213 10.05 -4.00 -16.60
N ARG A 214 10.59 -3.12 -17.45
CA ARG A 214 11.64 -3.50 -18.42
C ARG A 214 12.96 -3.87 -17.76
N LEU A 215 13.31 -3.22 -16.65
CA LEU A 215 14.49 -3.59 -15.86
C LEU A 215 14.33 -4.98 -15.25
N GLU A 216 13.16 -5.30 -14.71
CA GLU A 216 12.87 -6.61 -14.17
C GLU A 216 12.85 -7.71 -15.24
N GLU A 217 12.31 -7.43 -16.43
CA GLU A 217 12.40 -8.36 -17.57
C GLU A 217 13.85 -8.60 -18.01
N SER A 218 14.70 -7.58 -18.00
CA SER A 218 16.10 -7.72 -18.35
C SER A 218 16.89 -8.52 -17.31
N SER A 219 16.54 -8.43 -16.03
CA SER A 219 17.17 -9.19 -14.95
C SER A 219 16.80 -10.69 -14.96
N ARG A 220 15.65 -11.04 -15.55
CA ARG A 220 15.19 -12.45 -15.69
C ARG A 220 15.85 -13.20 -16.84
N GLN A 221 16.66 -12.57 -17.67
CA GLN A 221 17.36 -13.28 -18.75
C GLN A 221 18.44 -14.23 -18.19
N PRO A 222 18.59 -15.45 -18.73
CA PRO A 222 19.63 -16.39 -18.31
C PRO A 222 21.01 -15.75 -18.50
N GLY A 223 21.75 -15.58 -17.41
CA GLY A 223 23.09 -14.97 -17.42
C GLY A 223 23.16 -13.55 -16.82
N SER A 224 22.07 -13.00 -16.32
CA SER A 224 22.09 -11.77 -15.52
C SER A 224 22.81 -12.03 -14.18
N PRO A 225 23.70 -11.14 -13.72
CA PRO A 225 24.41 -11.29 -12.44
C PRO A 225 23.48 -11.29 -11.21
N ASP A 226 22.21 -10.90 -11.38
CA ASP A 226 21.21 -10.83 -10.30
C ASP A 226 20.39 -12.14 -10.12
N ASN A 227 20.70 -13.21 -10.86
CA ASN A 227 20.11 -14.54 -10.71
C ASN A 227 20.75 -15.35 -9.57
N ILE A 228 21.10 -14.69 -8.45
CA ILE A 228 21.57 -15.37 -7.24
C ILE A 228 20.48 -15.17 -6.16
N ILE A 229 19.43 -15.97 -6.22
CA ILE A 229 18.64 -16.42 -5.06
C ILE A 229 18.18 -17.84 -5.30
#